data_f03e2ca4a0eeee3366f21a1b54f12e79
#
_entry.id   f03e2ca4a0eeee3366f21a1b54f12e79
#
_cell.length_a   1.000
_cell.length_b   1.000
_cell.length_c   1.000
_cell.angle_alpha   90.00
_cell.angle_beta   90.00
_cell.angle_gamma   90.00
#
_symmetry.space_group_name_H-M   'P 1'
#
loop_
_entity.id
_entity.type
_entity.pdbx_description
1 polymer ?
#
loop_
_entity_poly.entity_id
_entity_poly.type
_entity_poly.pdbx_seq_one_letter_code
_entity_poly.pdbx_strand_id
1 'polypeptide(L)' 'MKKSLSISDASRETGLSQKQLRSYEARGYISEPFKVRCGEIAYRRYTAQHIAEIKAFKRFVDEGFTLQAASKKIKEKV' A
#
# COMPACT_ATOMS: atom_id res chain seq x y z
N MET A 1 4.02 19.63 6.33
CA MET A 1 4.74 18.56 7.00
C MET A 1 4.15 17.21 6.67
N LYS A 2 4.98 16.28 6.37
CA LYS A 2 4.51 14.98 5.97
C LYS A 2 4.21 14.11 7.15
N LYS A 3 3.05 13.53 7.14
CA LYS A 3 2.67 12.59 8.15
C LYS A 3 2.61 11.21 7.53
N SER A 4 3.18 10.25 8.23
CA SER A 4 2.99 8.88 7.83
C SER A 4 1.76 8.34 8.53
N LEU A 5 1.14 7.35 7.91
CA LEU A 5 -0.09 6.76 8.43
C LEU A 5 0.18 5.35 8.92
N SER A 6 -0.58 4.93 9.92
CA SER A 6 -0.56 3.54 10.36
C SER A 6 -1.28 2.69 9.33
N ILE A 7 -1.18 1.36 9.49
CA ILE A 7 -1.89 0.47 8.58
C ILE A 7 -3.40 0.63 8.71
N SER A 8 -3.87 0.97 9.92
CA SER A 8 -5.29 1.22 10.12
C SER A 8 -5.76 2.44 9.34
N ASP A 9 -4.98 3.53 9.41
CA ASP A 9 -5.30 4.74 8.66
C ASP A 9 -5.16 4.52 7.17
N ALA A 10 -4.13 3.78 6.76
CA ALA A 10 -3.93 3.47 5.35
C ALA A 10 -5.11 2.66 4.80
N SER A 11 -5.61 1.74 5.60
CA SER A 11 -6.77 0.94 5.21
C SER A 11 -7.97 1.85 4.93
N ARG A 12 -8.21 2.80 5.82
CA ARG A 12 -9.32 3.73 5.61
C ARG A 12 -9.13 4.63 4.41
N GLU A 13 -7.92 5.11 4.22
CA GLU A 13 -7.64 6.02 3.11
C GLU A 13 -7.72 5.34 1.75
N THR A 14 -7.30 4.09 1.67
CA THR A 14 -7.23 3.39 0.40
C THR A 14 -8.46 2.56 0.09
N GLY A 15 -9.24 2.23 1.11
CA GLY A 15 -10.40 1.37 0.92
C GLY A 15 -10.07 -0.10 0.89
N LEU A 16 -8.82 -0.47 1.17
CA LEU A 16 -8.41 -1.86 1.26
C LEU A 16 -8.33 -2.26 2.72
N SER A 17 -8.66 -3.53 3.00
CA SER A 17 -8.55 -4.00 4.38
C SER A 17 -7.08 -4.12 4.77
N GLN A 18 -6.83 -4.14 6.08
CA GLN A 18 -5.47 -4.33 6.56
C GLN A 18 -4.90 -5.65 6.08
N LYS A 19 -5.74 -6.68 6.05
CA LYS A 19 -5.32 -7.98 5.57
C LYS A 19 -4.90 -7.93 4.11
N GLN A 20 -5.66 -7.20 3.29
CA GLN A 20 -5.33 -7.04 1.88
C GLN A 20 -4.02 -6.27 1.72
N LEU A 21 -3.82 -5.24 2.51
CA LEU A 21 -2.58 -4.47 2.44
C LEU A 21 -1.37 -5.36 2.74
N ARG A 22 -1.47 -6.15 3.80
CA ARG A 22 -0.37 -7.05 4.17
C ARG A 22 -0.12 -8.09 3.08
N SER A 23 -1.20 -8.64 2.54
CA SER A 23 -1.09 -9.66 1.52
C SER A 23 -0.44 -9.12 0.25
N TYR A 24 -0.87 -7.93 -0.18
CA TYR A 24 -0.33 -7.34 -1.40
C TYR A 24 1.13 -6.94 -1.24
N GLU A 25 1.51 -6.48 -0.05
CA GLU A 25 2.92 -6.22 0.23
C GLU A 25 3.74 -7.49 0.14
N ALA A 26 3.25 -8.55 0.78
CA ALA A 26 3.99 -9.80 0.83
C ALA A 26 4.20 -10.38 -0.57
N ARG A 27 3.23 -10.15 -1.44
CA ARG A 27 3.31 -10.64 -2.82
C ARG A 27 4.07 -9.71 -3.75
N GLY A 28 4.45 -8.54 -3.26
CA GLY A 28 5.19 -7.59 -4.08
C GLY A 28 4.34 -6.78 -5.04
N TYR A 29 3.04 -6.77 -4.87
CA TYR A 29 2.18 -5.99 -5.75
C TYR A 29 2.26 -4.50 -5.46
N ILE A 30 2.51 -4.13 -4.21
CA ILE A 30 2.68 -2.74 -3.82
C ILE A 30 3.98 -2.63 -3.05
N SER A 31 4.52 -1.42 -3.00
CA SER A 31 5.77 -1.18 -2.30
C SER A 31 5.60 -1.39 -0.80
N GLU A 32 6.65 -1.87 -0.16
CA GLU A 32 6.62 -2.05 1.28
C GLU A 32 6.65 -0.71 1.98
N PRO A 33 5.85 -0.56 3.02
CA PRO A 33 5.92 0.67 3.81
C PRO A 33 7.17 0.69 4.64
N PHE A 34 7.50 1.85 5.18
CA PHE A 34 8.58 1.93 6.14
C PHE A 34 8.14 1.23 7.41
N LYS A 35 9.10 0.62 8.09
CA LYS A 35 8.82 -0.04 9.35
C LYS A 35 9.66 0.64 10.43
N VAL A 36 8.98 1.03 11.49
CA VAL A 36 9.62 1.66 12.63
C VAL A 36 9.61 0.66 13.77
N ARG A 37 10.79 0.34 14.27
CA ARG A 37 10.89 -0.59 15.38
C ARG A 37 10.79 0.16 16.69
N CYS A 38 9.99 -0.40 17.57
CA CYS A 38 9.84 0.14 18.90
C CYS A 38 9.91 -1.07 19.85
N GLY A 39 11.11 -1.31 20.37
CA GLY A 39 11.34 -2.53 21.14
C GLY A 39 11.26 -3.74 20.24
N GLU A 40 10.40 -4.67 20.57
CA GLU A 40 10.24 -5.89 19.77
C GLU A 40 9.14 -5.78 18.74
N ILE A 41 8.46 -4.64 18.69
CA ILE A 41 7.33 -4.45 17.80
C ILE A 41 7.75 -3.57 16.63
N ALA A 42 7.37 -3.98 15.43
CA ALA A 42 7.61 -3.19 14.24
C ALA A 42 6.27 -2.66 13.75
N TYR A 43 6.20 -1.35 13.54
CA TYR A 43 4.99 -0.69 13.07
C TYR A 43 5.17 -0.26 11.62
N ARG A 44 4.14 -0.47 10.82
CA ARG A 44 4.13 -0.02 9.44
C ARG A 44 3.79 1.46 9.38
N ARG A 45 4.53 2.18 8.55
CA ARG A 45 4.27 3.61 8.34
C ARG A 45 4.16 3.86 6.84
N TYR A 46 3.03 4.39 6.44
CA TYR A 46 2.74 4.64 5.03
C TYR A 46 2.84 6.14 4.76
N THR A 47 3.70 6.51 3.82
CA THR A 47 3.81 7.92 3.43
C THR A 47 2.73 8.27 2.43
N ALA A 48 2.60 9.56 2.13
CA ALA A 48 1.65 9.99 1.11
C ALA A 48 1.92 9.30 -0.22
N GLN A 49 3.19 9.06 -0.51
CA GLN A 49 3.57 8.39 -1.75
C GLN A 49 3.08 6.95 -1.78
N HIS A 50 3.23 6.25 -0.66
CA HIS A 50 2.71 4.89 -0.55
C HIS A 50 1.19 4.87 -0.74
N ILE A 51 0.51 5.81 -0.12
CA ILE A 51 -0.95 5.87 -0.20
C ILE A 51 -1.38 6.12 -1.64
N ALA A 52 -0.71 7.03 -2.34
CA ALA A 52 -1.04 7.31 -3.73
C ALA A 52 -0.85 6.07 -4.60
N GLU A 53 0.23 5.35 -4.37
CA GLU A 53 0.51 4.12 -5.12
C GLU A 53 -0.56 3.08 -4.89
N ILE A 54 -0.96 2.90 -3.63
CA ILE A 54 -1.95 1.89 -3.28
C ILE A 54 -3.32 2.26 -3.87
N LYS A 55 -3.66 3.55 -3.83
CA LYS A 55 -4.92 3.99 -4.43
C LYS A 55 -4.94 3.73 -5.93
N ALA A 56 -3.83 3.98 -6.60
CA ALA A 56 -3.73 3.71 -8.02
C ALA A 56 -3.87 2.21 -8.30
N PHE A 57 -3.24 1.39 -7.47
CA PHE A 57 -3.34 -0.06 -7.61
C PHE A 57 -4.79 -0.51 -7.48
N LYS A 58 -5.47 -0.04 -6.44
CA LYS A 58 -6.87 -0.40 -6.22
C LYS A 58 -7.75 0.03 -7.39
N ARG A 59 -7.48 1.22 -7.91
CA ARG A 59 -8.26 1.74 -9.02
C ARG A 59 -8.15 0.85 -10.24
N PHE A 60 -6.94 0.38 -10.57
CA PHE A 60 -6.75 -0.50 -11.70
C PHE A 60 -7.46 -1.84 -11.47
N VAL A 61 -7.39 -2.36 -10.26
CA VAL A 61 -8.08 -3.61 -9.93
C VAL A 61 -9.59 -3.42 -10.11
N ASP A 62 -10.12 -2.29 -9.63
CA ASP A 62 -11.54 -2.00 -9.76
C ASP A 62 -11.96 -1.86 -11.22
N GLU A 63 -11.03 -1.44 -12.08
CA GLU A 63 -11.31 -1.30 -13.51
C GLU A 63 -11.23 -2.63 -14.26
N GLY A 64 -10.88 -3.69 -13.57
CA GLY A 64 -10.87 -5.02 -14.18
C GLY A 64 -9.48 -5.60 -14.42
N PHE A 65 -8.43 -4.91 -14.04
CA PHE A 65 -7.09 -5.45 -14.19
C PHE A 65 -6.85 -6.53 -13.15
N THR A 66 -6.06 -7.55 -13.53
CA THR A 66 -5.63 -8.52 -12.54
C THR A 66 -4.69 -7.86 -11.55
N LEU A 67 -4.45 -8.52 -10.42
CA LEU A 67 -3.53 -7.97 -9.44
C LEU A 67 -2.13 -7.77 -10.03
N GLN A 68 -1.68 -8.73 -10.81
CA GLN A 68 -0.36 -8.61 -11.43
C GLN A 68 -0.32 -7.47 -12.44
N ALA A 69 -1.36 -7.34 -13.26
CA ALA A 69 -1.41 -6.29 -14.25
C ALA A 69 -1.48 -4.91 -13.58
N ALA A 70 -2.27 -4.79 -12.54
CA ALA A 70 -2.37 -3.54 -11.80
C ALA A 70 -1.03 -3.14 -11.18
N SER A 71 -0.34 -4.13 -10.61
CA SER A 71 0.97 -3.89 -10.03
C SER A 71 1.96 -3.40 -11.08
N LYS A 72 1.93 -4.03 -12.24
CA LYS A 72 2.82 -3.63 -13.32
C LYS A 72 2.51 -2.21 -13.78
N LYS A 73 1.24 -1.87 -13.85
CA LYS A 73 0.83 -0.54 -14.28
C LYS A 73 1.35 0.55 -13.35
N ILE A 74 1.24 0.35 -12.05
CA ILE A 74 1.69 1.37 -11.12
C ILE A 74 3.20 1.50 -11.13
N LYS A 75 3.91 0.42 -11.45
CA LYS A 75 5.37 0.45 -11.48
C LYS A 75 5.90 1.05 -12.78
N GLU A 76 5.11 1.08 -13.82
CA GLU A 76 5.49 1.69 -15.08
C GLU A 76 5.43 3.20 -15.02
N LYS A 77 4.73 3.74 -14.05
CA LYS A 77 4.65 5.16 -13.89
C LYS A 77 5.90 5.67 -13.23
N VAL A 78 6.66 6.38 -13.93
CA VAL A 78 7.93 6.86 -13.38
C VAL A 78 8.00 8.35 -13.46
#